data_9be876ae0f993dcd4d694a75a34f67e3
#
_entry.id   9be876ae0f993dcd4d694a75a34f67e3
#
_cell.length_a   1.000
_cell.length_b   1.000
_cell.length_c   1.000
_cell.angle_alpha   90.00
_cell.angle_beta   90.00
_cell.angle_gamma   90.00
#
_symmetry.space_group_name_H-M   'P 1'
#
loop_
_entity.id
_entity.type
_entity.pdbx_description
1 polymer ?
#
loop_
_entity_poly.entity_id
_entity_poly.type
_entity_poly.pdbx_seq_one_letter_code
_entity_poly.pdbx_strand_id
1 'polypeptide(L)'
;MAKKTVFITGATGNMGWAGFQELYARRERFDIRILARDSKKNRRKLKPYLADPSVTVIWGDLMRYEDVLSGVTGADYVLHVGGMVSPAADYYPEKTLKVNVGSAENVVKAIQAQPDSSKIKVVYIGSVAQYGDRNPPHHWGDADDPQTPALFDMYALSKIRSEEIFASAGLKHWVSLRQSGILYPGILSVVNPTAFHVPMGGVLEWATIEDSGRLLAQVCEDWVPEDFWNKAYNISSGGQYRMTNYEFMNRMLSALGLPSPEKVFEPQWFALKNFHGMWYKDADILDEILHFRANVPVDEHFATMKSKLPWFYHLAFLAPAWAVKMFMKPFAFEKGMGTQWWVKNDPEKFEAYYGSREAYEAIRSWDDVRPAPLEKFLKQL
;
A
#
# COMPACT_ATOMS: atom_id res chain seq x y z
N MET A 1 -17.36 -18.74 -23.87
CA MET A 1 -17.71 -17.31 -23.68
C MET A 1 -16.61 -16.49 -24.31
N ALA A 2 -16.92 -15.28 -24.81
CA ALA A 2 -15.88 -14.36 -25.26
C ALA A 2 -15.01 -13.95 -24.06
N LYS A 3 -13.70 -13.79 -24.28
CA LYS A 3 -12.80 -13.30 -23.24
C LYS A 3 -13.14 -11.86 -22.87
N LYS A 4 -12.95 -11.49 -21.61
CA LYS A 4 -13.06 -10.10 -21.14
C LYS A 4 -11.72 -9.41 -21.26
N THR A 5 -11.73 -8.17 -21.69
CA THR A 5 -10.52 -7.34 -21.77
C THR A 5 -10.31 -6.59 -20.45
N VAL A 6 -9.18 -6.84 -19.80
CA VAL A 6 -8.76 -6.17 -18.56
C VAL A 6 -7.59 -5.25 -18.84
N PHE A 7 -7.79 -3.95 -18.71
CA PHE A 7 -6.72 -2.97 -18.76
C PHE A 7 -6.17 -2.72 -17.37
N ILE A 8 -4.90 -2.99 -17.16
CA ILE A 8 -4.24 -2.78 -15.86
C ILE A 8 -3.11 -1.76 -15.97
N THR A 9 -3.15 -0.75 -15.12
CA THR A 9 -2.05 0.17 -14.91
C THR A 9 -1.22 -0.26 -13.70
N GLY A 10 0.07 0.09 -13.68
CA GLY A 10 0.93 -0.29 -12.56
C GLY A 10 1.30 -1.77 -12.46
N ALA A 11 1.05 -2.58 -13.50
CA ALA A 11 1.31 -4.02 -13.54
C ALA A 11 2.79 -4.41 -13.29
N THR A 12 3.73 -3.48 -13.35
CA THR A 12 5.15 -3.74 -13.04
C THR A 12 5.54 -3.42 -11.59
N GLY A 13 4.63 -2.83 -10.79
CA GLY A 13 4.78 -2.61 -9.35
C GLY A 13 4.48 -3.88 -8.53
N ASN A 14 4.51 -3.80 -7.20
CA ASN A 14 4.30 -4.98 -6.34
C ASN A 14 2.87 -5.53 -6.48
N MET A 15 1.85 -4.77 -6.09
CA MET A 15 0.45 -5.19 -6.15
C MET A 15 0.00 -5.49 -7.59
N GLY A 16 0.27 -4.58 -8.53
CA GLY A 16 -0.12 -4.76 -9.93
C GLY A 16 0.55 -5.97 -10.57
N TRP A 17 1.77 -6.32 -10.17
CA TRP A 17 2.43 -7.53 -10.64
C TRP A 17 1.76 -8.80 -10.10
N ALA A 18 1.42 -8.83 -8.82
CA ALA A 18 0.69 -9.96 -8.25
C ALA A 18 -0.68 -10.12 -8.93
N GLY A 19 -1.40 -9.02 -9.16
CA GLY A 19 -2.68 -9.05 -9.89
C GLY A 19 -2.52 -9.48 -11.35
N PHE A 20 -1.46 -9.02 -12.03
CA PHE A 20 -1.16 -9.49 -13.39
C PHE A 20 -0.92 -10.99 -13.43
N GLN A 21 -0.17 -11.55 -12.47
CA GLN A 21 0.07 -13.01 -12.42
C GLN A 21 -1.23 -13.79 -12.20
N GLU A 22 -2.12 -13.31 -11.37
CA GLU A 22 -3.43 -13.92 -11.11
C GLU A 22 -4.35 -13.85 -12.36
N LEU A 23 -4.37 -12.72 -13.06
CA LEU A 23 -5.08 -12.59 -14.34
C LEU A 23 -4.47 -13.48 -15.42
N TYR A 24 -3.14 -13.54 -15.51
CA TYR A 24 -2.43 -14.35 -16.47
C TYR A 24 -2.65 -15.86 -16.24
N ALA A 25 -2.75 -16.27 -14.98
CA ALA A 25 -3.14 -17.65 -14.65
C ALA A 25 -4.55 -18.00 -15.16
N ARG A 26 -5.39 -17.01 -15.45
CA ARG A 26 -6.76 -17.12 -15.98
C ARG A 26 -6.89 -16.57 -17.42
N ARG A 27 -5.81 -16.56 -18.20
CA ARG A 27 -5.74 -15.93 -19.53
C ARG A 27 -6.65 -16.56 -20.59
N GLU A 28 -7.16 -17.75 -20.36
CA GLU A 28 -8.24 -18.32 -21.18
C GLU A 28 -9.57 -17.58 -21.05
N ARG A 29 -9.74 -16.78 -19.99
CA ARG A 29 -10.93 -15.98 -19.72
C ARG A 29 -10.69 -14.49 -19.93
N PHE A 30 -9.41 -14.05 -19.86
CA PHE A 30 -9.03 -12.64 -19.92
C PHE A 30 -8.03 -12.35 -21.03
N ASP A 31 -8.27 -11.26 -21.76
CA ASP A 31 -7.26 -10.57 -22.56
C ASP A 31 -6.72 -9.39 -21.74
N ILE A 32 -5.41 -9.40 -21.46
CA ILE A 32 -4.78 -8.49 -20.50
C ILE A 32 -4.02 -7.41 -21.23
N ARG A 33 -4.37 -6.16 -21.02
CA ARG A 33 -3.64 -4.99 -21.51
C ARG A 33 -2.89 -4.32 -20.38
N ILE A 34 -1.60 -4.09 -20.58
CA ILE A 34 -0.71 -3.48 -19.59
C ILE A 34 -0.21 -2.16 -20.12
N LEU A 35 -0.43 -1.06 -19.36
CA LEU A 35 0.30 0.18 -19.58
C LEU A 35 1.57 0.18 -18.73
N ALA A 36 2.71 0.26 -19.37
CA ALA A 36 4.01 0.23 -18.70
C ALA A 36 4.97 1.26 -19.28
N ARG A 37 5.69 1.97 -18.41
CA ARG A 37 6.76 2.88 -18.84
C ARG A 37 7.85 2.10 -19.58
N ASP A 38 8.28 2.63 -20.72
CA ASP A 38 9.37 2.04 -21.51
C ASP A 38 10.70 2.22 -20.77
N SER A 39 11.14 1.16 -20.09
CA SER A 39 12.40 1.10 -19.36
C SER A 39 13.03 -0.30 -19.51
N LYS A 40 14.36 -0.37 -19.43
CA LYS A 40 15.09 -1.66 -19.47
C LYS A 40 14.56 -2.65 -18.40
N LYS A 41 14.21 -2.15 -17.21
CA LYS A 41 13.64 -2.95 -16.11
C LYS A 41 12.30 -3.54 -16.51
N ASN A 42 11.37 -2.71 -16.99
CA ASN A 42 10.02 -3.15 -17.37
C ASN A 42 10.05 -4.08 -18.60
N ARG A 43 10.86 -3.75 -19.62
CA ARG A 43 11.04 -4.63 -20.79
C ARG A 43 11.55 -6.02 -20.38
N ARG A 44 12.55 -6.10 -19.48
CA ARG A 44 13.04 -7.39 -18.97
C ARG A 44 11.97 -8.15 -18.19
N LYS A 45 11.19 -7.45 -17.35
CA LYS A 45 10.13 -8.07 -16.52
C LYS A 45 8.99 -8.63 -17.37
N LEU A 46 8.58 -7.91 -18.42
CA LEU A 46 7.45 -8.29 -19.28
C LEU A 46 7.85 -9.18 -20.47
N LYS A 47 9.16 -9.31 -20.77
CA LYS A 47 9.66 -10.10 -21.92
C LYS A 47 9.06 -11.51 -22.04
N PRO A 48 8.89 -12.30 -20.94
CA PRO A 48 8.33 -13.67 -21.04
C PRO A 48 6.88 -13.72 -21.55
N TYR A 49 6.15 -12.61 -21.48
CA TYR A 49 4.72 -12.54 -21.78
C TYR A 49 4.41 -11.91 -23.15
N LEU A 50 5.40 -11.26 -23.79
CA LEU A 50 5.18 -10.52 -25.05
C LEU A 50 4.78 -11.40 -26.24
N ALA A 51 5.05 -12.70 -26.20
CA ALA A 51 4.67 -13.64 -27.24
C ALA A 51 3.29 -14.29 -27.03
N ASP A 52 2.68 -14.09 -25.85
CA ASP A 52 1.37 -14.64 -25.54
C ASP A 52 0.26 -13.74 -26.12
N PRO A 53 -0.62 -14.27 -26.98
CA PRO A 53 -1.66 -13.45 -27.62
C PRO A 53 -2.69 -12.88 -26.65
N SER A 54 -2.78 -13.41 -25.41
CA SER A 54 -3.66 -12.88 -24.36
C SER A 54 -3.06 -11.67 -23.64
N VAL A 55 -1.81 -11.26 -23.96
CA VAL A 55 -1.13 -10.15 -23.30
C VAL A 55 -0.73 -9.08 -24.32
N THR A 56 -1.23 -7.87 -24.12
CA THR A 56 -0.83 -6.70 -24.91
C THR A 56 -0.14 -5.69 -24.00
N VAL A 57 1.07 -5.25 -24.37
CA VAL A 57 1.80 -4.22 -23.62
C VAL A 57 1.83 -2.92 -24.40
N ILE A 58 1.25 -1.90 -23.81
CA ILE A 58 1.30 -0.50 -24.27
C ILE A 58 2.49 0.16 -23.57
N TRP A 59 3.54 0.47 -24.34
CA TRP A 59 4.70 1.20 -23.81
C TRP A 59 4.40 2.69 -23.79
N GLY A 60 4.09 3.22 -22.62
CA GLY A 60 3.61 4.59 -22.47
C GLY A 60 3.67 5.12 -21.05
N ASP A 61 2.98 6.23 -20.80
CA ASP A 61 2.94 6.90 -19.50
C ASP A 61 1.50 7.24 -19.11
N LEU A 62 1.16 7.03 -17.83
CA LEU A 62 -0.14 7.38 -17.24
C LEU A 62 -0.49 8.87 -17.37
N MET A 63 0.51 9.73 -17.49
CA MET A 63 0.35 11.16 -17.69
C MET A 63 0.06 11.56 -19.15
N ARG A 64 0.13 10.61 -20.07
CA ARG A 64 -0.24 10.81 -21.47
C ARG A 64 -1.60 10.22 -21.73
N TYR A 65 -2.56 11.11 -22.00
CA TYR A 65 -3.96 10.72 -22.22
C TYR A 65 -4.12 9.66 -23.34
N GLU A 66 -3.40 9.81 -24.45
CA GLU A 66 -3.48 8.92 -25.61
C GLU A 66 -3.04 7.48 -25.25
N ASP A 67 -2.02 7.33 -24.39
CA ASP A 67 -1.56 6.01 -23.95
C ASP A 67 -2.62 5.34 -23.08
N VAL A 68 -3.27 6.11 -22.18
CA VAL A 68 -4.37 5.63 -21.32
C VAL A 68 -5.61 5.31 -22.17
N LEU A 69 -5.98 6.18 -23.12
CA LEU A 69 -7.11 5.97 -24.03
C LEU A 69 -6.93 4.67 -24.84
N SER A 70 -5.71 4.44 -25.36
CA SER A 70 -5.39 3.19 -26.06
C SER A 70 -5.63 1.93 -25.23
N GLY A 71 -5.33 2.00 -23.92
CA GLY A 71 -5.58 0.89 -22.99
C GLY A 71 -7.05 0.68 -22.68
N VAL A 72 -7.79 1.76 -22.48
CA VAL A 72 -9.22 1.75 -22.09
C VAL A 72 -10.13 1.38 -23.28
N THR A 73 -9.75 1.71 -24.52
CA THR A 73 -10.60 1.47 -25.69
C THR A 73 -10.99 0.00 -25.82
N GLY A 74 -12.28 -0.30 -25.68
CA GLY A 74 -12.85 -1.65 -25.73
C GLY A 74 -12.45 -2.55 -24.54
N ALA A 75 -12.06 -1.97 -23.41
CA ALA A 75 -11.86 -2.72 -22.16
C ALA A 75 -13.19 -2.95 -21.45
N ASP A 76 -13.35 -4.12 -20.83
CA ASP A 76 -14.48 -4.44 -19.94
C ASP A 76 -14.16 -3.99 -18.50
N TYR A 77 -12.88 -4.13 -18.11
CA TYR A 77 -12.39 -3.72 -16.79
C TYR A 77 -11.18 -2.81 -16.90
N VAL A 78 -11.12 -1.81 -16.04
CA VAL A 78 -9.98 -0.92 -15.86
C VAL A 78 -9.49 -1.03 -14.43
N LEU A 79 -8.33 -1.64 -14.22
CA LEU A 79 -7.68 -1.74 -12.91
C LEU A 79 -6.63 -0.65 -12.77
N HIS A 80 -7.00 0.47 -12.14
CA HIS A 80 -6.09 1.59 -11.92
C HIS A 80 -5.28 1.40 -10.64
N VAL A 81 -4.21 0.60 -10.74
CA VAL A 81 -3.27 0.27 -9.65
C VAL A 81 -2.04 1.20 -9.67
N GLY A 82 -1.77 1.81 -10.82
CA GLY A 82 -0.59 2.65 -11.04
C GLY A 82 -0.65 3.97 -10.29
N GLY A 83 0.45 4.36 -9.67
CA GLY A 83 0.63 5.62 -8.99
C GLY A 83 2.00 5.72 -8.33
N MET A 84 2.33 6.89 -7.79
CA MET A 84 3.48 7.07 -6.92
C MET A 84 3.09 6.71 -5.49
N VAL A 85 3.94 5.92 -4.82
CA VAL A 85 3.74 5.44 -3.44
C VAL A 85 5.01 5.65 -2.62
N SER A 86 4.91 5.61 -1.30
CA SER A 86 6.07 5.66 -0.41
C SER A 86 7.07 4.53 -0.71
N PRO A 87 8.39 4.75 -0.55
CA PRO A 87 9.01 5.99 -0.04
C PRO A 87 9.16 7.10 -1.09
N ALA A 88 8.99 6.84 -2.39
CA ALA A 88 9.17 7.84 -3.44
C ALA A 88 8.19 9.04 -3.30
N ALA A 89 6.99 8.78 -2.79
CA ALA A 89 5.99 9.81 -2.57
C ALA A 89 6.44 10.83 -1.52
N ASP A 90 7.14 10.38 -0.48
CA ASP A 90 7.62 11.23 0.62
C ASP A 90 8.78 12.13 0.18
N TYR A 91 9.64 11.62 -0.73
CA TYR A 91 10.73 12.42 -1.31
C TYR A 91 10.27 13.42 -2.38
N TYR A 92 9.15 13.13 -3.07
CA TYR A 92 8.65 13.94 -4.18
C TYR A 92 7.15 14.25 -4.04
N PRO A 93 6.73 14.95 -2.96
CA PRO A 93 5.31 15.13 -2.62
C PRO A 93 4.49 15.84 -3.71
N GLU A 94 4.98 16.94 -4.27
CA GLU A 94 4.29 17.67 -5.35
C GLU A 94 4.16 16.84 -6.63
N LYS A 95 5.22 16.10 -6.98
CA LYS A 95 5.18 15.19 -8.12
C LYS A 95 4.18 14.06 -7.89
N THR A 96 4.10 13.56 -6.66
CA THR A 96 3.14 12.52 -6.27
C THR A 96 1.72 13.01 -6.46
N LEU A 97 1.39 14.20 -5.95
CA LEU A 97 0.08 14.80 -6.15
C LEU A 97 -0.26 14.92 -7.63
N LYS A 98 0.65 15.50 -8.42
CA LYS A 98 0.46 15.70 -9.87
C LYS A 98 0.26 14.36 -10.61
N VAL A 99 1.09 13.35 -10.33
CA VAL A 99 1.03 12.06 -11.03
C VAL A 99 -0.22 11.27 -10.64
N ASN A 100 -0.54 11.18 -9.35
CA ASN A 100 -1.66 10.36 -8.89
C ASN A 100 -2.98 10.98 -9.35
N VAL A 101 -3.19 12.27 -9.14
CA VAL A 101 -4.41 12.99 -9.55
C VAL A 101 -4.54 13.02 -11.08
N GLY A 102 -3.50 13.45 -11.79
CA GLY A 102 -3.56 13.54 -13.27
C GLY A 102 -3.74 12.18 -13.95
N SER A 103 -3.24 11.07 -13.36
CA SER A 103 -3.49 9.74 -13.90
C SER A 103 -4.95 9.30 -13.68
N ALA A 104 -5.56 9.65 -12.55
CA ALA A 104 -6.98 9.40 -12.30
C ALA A 104 -7.87 10.17 -13.28
N GLU A 105 -7.58 11.46 -13.51
CA GLU A 105 -8.27 12.29 -14.51
C GLU A 105 -8.18 11.68 -15.92
N ASN A 106 -6.98 11.24 -16.34
CA ASN A 106 -6.80 10.60 -17.64
C ASN A 106 -7.61 9.31 -17.78
N VAL A 107 -7.66 8.47 -16.74
CA VAL A 107 -8.45 7.23 -16.75
C VAL A 107 -9.94 7.54 -16.87
N VAL A 108 -10.47 8.45 -16.04
CA VAL A 108 -11.88 8.84 -16.08
C VAL A 108 -12.24 9.41 -17.45
N LYS A 109 -11.46 10.35 -17.97
CA LYS A 109 -11.65 10.95 -19.29
C LYS A 109 -11.63 9.90 -20.40
N ALA A 110 -10.72 8.93 -20.33
CA ALA A 110 -10.63 7.86 -21.32
C ALA A 110 -11.86 6.93 -21.28
N ILE A 111 -12.40 6.63 -20.10
CA ILE A 111 -13.62 5.85 -19.93
C ILE A 111 -14.83 6.62 -20.50
N GLN A 112 -14.98 7.89 -20.13
CA GLN A 112 -16.08 8.74 -20.60
C GLN A 112 -16.07 8.95 -22.13
N ALA A 113 -14.89 8.85 -22.76
CA ALA A 113 -14.77 8.96 -24.23
C ALA A 113 -15.20 7.68 -24.97
N GLN A 114 -15.50 6.57 -24.27
CA GLN A 114 -15.94 5.34 -24.93
C GLN A 114 -17.42 5.44 -25.36
N PRO A 115 -17.79 4.82 -26.49
CA PRO A 115 -19.16 4.82 -26.99
C PRO A 115 -20.19 4.27 -26.00
N ASP A 116 -19.80 3.30 -25.19
CA ASP A 116 -20.62 2.70 -24.13
C ASP A 116 -19.83 2.59 -22.84
N SER A 117 -19.57 3.73 -22.21
CA SER A 117 -18.84 3.83 -20.94
C SER A 117 -19.57 3.12 -19.79
N SER A 118 -20.87 2.90 -19.91
CA SER A 118 -21.68 2.24 -18.88
C SER A 118 -21.34 0.76 -18.68
N LYS A 119 -20.71 0.13 -19.65
CA LYS A 119 -20.25 -1.27 -19.57
C LYS A 119 -18.90 -1.42 -18.90
N ILE A 120 -18.11 -0.37 -18.84
CA ILE A 120 -16.77 -0.42 -18.28
C ILE A 120 -16.84 -0.38 -16.75
N LYS A 121 -16.21 -1.36 -16.12
CA LYS A 121 -16.08 -1.47 -14.68
C LYS A 121 -14.68 -0.98 -14.26
N VAL A 122 -14.60 0.08 -13.45
CA VAL A 122 -13.31 0.63 -13.02
C VAL A 122 -13.06 0.38 -11.55
N VAL A 123 -11.86 -0.13 -11.27
CA VAL A 123 -11.34 -0.37 -9.92
C VAL A 123 -10.19 0.61 -9.69
N TYR A 124 -10.38 1.51 -8.75
CA TYR A 124 -9.34 2.41 -8.26
C TYR A 124 -8.71 1.84 -6.98
N ILE A 125 -7.39 1.85 -6.88
CA ILE A 125 -6.71 1.44 -5.64
C ILE A 125 -6.44 2.67 -4.80
N GLY A 126 -7.28 2.85 -3.77
CA GLY A 126 -7.11 3.82 -2.69
C GLY A 126 -6.04 3.41 -1.69
N SER A 127 -6.07 3.98 -0.49
CA SER A 127 -5.08 3.68 0.56
C SER A 127 -5.64 3.93 1.95
N VAL A 128 -5.20 3.14 2.93
CA VAL A 128 -5.42 3.41 4.36
C VAL A 128 -4.91 4.80 4.78
N ALA A 129 -3.95 5.36 4.06
CA ALA A 129 -3.42 6.69 4.31
C ALA A 129 -4.51 7.79 4.26
N GLN A 130 -5.61 7.56 3.54
CA GLN A 130 -6.74 8.49 3.43
C GLN A 130 -7.42 8.78 4.77
N TYR A 131 -7.31 7.86 5.74
CA TYR A 131 -7.91 8.04 7.09
C TYR A 131 -7.02 8.81 8.06
N GLY A 132 -5.73 9.01 7.73
CA GLY A 132 -4.76 9.73 8.55
C GLY A 132 -4.42 9.08 9.87
N ASP A 133 -4.07 9.90 10.85
CA ASP A 133 -3.61 9.44 12.16
C ASP A 133 -4.76 8.87 13.01
N ARG A 134 -4.72 7.57 13.19
CA ARG A 134 -5.70 6.79 13.97
C ARG A 134 -4.99 6.02 15.09
N ASN A 135 -4.17 6.72 15.86
CA ASN A 135 -3.55 6.09 17.04
C ASN A 135 -4.59 5.68 18.10
N PRO A 136 -4.30 4.66 18.90
CA PRO A 136 -5.15 4.32 20.05
C PRO A 136 -5.43 5.52 20.95
N PRO A 137 -6.67 5.68 21.45
CA PRO A 137 -7.78 4.71 21.46
C PRO A 137 -8.69 4.75 20.20
N HIS A 138 -8.42 5.58 19.19
CA HIS A 138 -9.29 5.82 18.03
C HIS A 138 -8.89 4.99 16.78
N HIS A 139 -8.27 3.86 16.98
CA HIS A 139 -7.66 3.04 15.93
C HIS A 139 -8.63 2.14 15.15
N TRP A 140 -9.86 2.02 15.60
CA TRP A 140 -10.89 1.26 14.89
C TRP A 140 -11.72 2.16 13.97
N GLY A 141 -11.96 1.71 12.74
CA GLY A 141 -12.79 2.41 11.78
C GLY A 141 -13.29 1.50 10.66
N ASP A 142 -14.00 2.10 9.72
CA ASP A 142 -14.57 1.44 8.54
C ASP A 142 -14.45 2.30 7.28
N ALA A 143 -14.98 1.80 6.16
CA ALA A 143 -14.88 2.51 4.88
C ALA A 143 -15.69 3.82 4.82
N ASP A 144 -16.68 3.98 5.69
CA ASP A 144 -17.52 5.18 5.75
C ASP A 144 -16.92 6.30 6.62
N ASP A 145 -15.84 6.01 7.34
CA ASP A 145 -15.16 7.00 8.18
C ASP A 145 -14.62 8.18 7.35
N PRO A 146 -14.62 9.40 7.92
CA PRO A 146 -14.08 10.58 7.25
C PRO A 146 -12.63 10.42 6.80
N GLN A 147 -12.34 10.86 5.60
CA GLN A 147 -10.98 10.90 5.05
C GLN A 147 -10.29 12.18 5.54
N THR A 148 -9.30 12.01 6.42
CA THR A 148 -8.56 13.13 7.04
C THR A 148 -7.07 12.82 6.98
N PRO A 149 -6.33 13.32 5.97
CA PRO A 149 -4.93 12.98 5.78
C PRO A 149 -4.09 13.48 6.96
N ALA A 150 -3.04 12.74 7.32
CA ALA A 150 -2.04 13.21 8.27
C ALA A 150 -1.33 14.47 7.74
N LEU A 151 -0.80 15.30 8.64
CA LEU A 151 -0.05 16.51 8.26
C LEU A 151 1.17 16.13 7.41
N PHE A 152 1.42 16.88 6.35
CA PHE A 152 2.50 16.65 5.38
C PHE A 152 2.36 15.37 4.51
N ASP A 153 1.29 14.59 4.68
CA ASP A 153 1.05 13.39 3.86
C ASP A 153 0.38 13.75 2.52
N MET A 154 1.20 14.23 1.56
CA MET A 154 0.74 14.54 0.20
C MET A 154 0.36 13.29 -0.59
N TYR A 155 0.85 12.11 -0.18
CA TYR A 155 0.39 10.86 -0.76
C TYR A 155 -1.06 10.58 -0.38
N ALA A 156 -1.41 10.68 0.90
CA ALA A 156 -2.79 10.55 1.37
C ALA A 156 -3.72 11.53 0.66
N LEU A 157 -3.33 12.82 0.59
CA LEU A 157 -4.10 13.84 -0.14
C LEU A 157 -4.28 13.48 -1.61
N SER A 158 -3.24 12.96 -2.27
CA SER A 158 -3.33 12.53 -3.66
C SER A 158 -4.33 11.39 -3.86
N LYS A 159 -4.38 10.45 -2.90
CA LYS A 159 -5.31 9.31 -2.91
C LYS A 159 -6.76 9.74 -2.68
N ILE A 160 -7.00 10.67 -1.75
CA ILE A 160 -8.32 11.26 -1.52
C ILE A 160 -8.83 11.94 -2.78
N ARG A 161 -8.05 12.86 -3.37
CA ARG A 161 -8.45 13.59 -4.58
C ARG A 161 -8.69 12.67 -5.77
N SER A 162 -7.87 11.62 -5.92
CA SER A 162 -8.08 10.64 -6.98
C SER A 162 -9.37 9.85 -6.78
N GLU A 163 -9.70 9.45 -5.56
CA GLU A 163 -10.96 8.77 -5.25
C GLU A 163 -12.17 9.67 -5.54
N GLU A 164 -12.10 10.95 -5.16
CA GLU A 164 -13.15 11.95 -5.44
C GLU A 164 -13.40 12.10 -6.95
N ILE A 165 -12.35 12.05 -7.79
CA ILE A 165 -12.48 12.09 -9.25
C ILE A 165 -13.30 10.91 -9.75
N PHE A 166 -13.04 9.68 -9.31
CA PHE A 166 -13.83 8.51 -9.71
C PHE A 166 -15.27 8.59 -9.18
N ALA A 167 -15.44 8.97 -7.91
CA ALA A 167 -16.75 9.04 -7.27
C ALA A 167 -17.68 10.10 -7.88
N SER A 168 -17.12 11.24 -8.34
CA SER A 168 -17.87 12.35 -8.92
C SER A 168 -18.03 12.30 -10.44
N ALA A 169 -17.36 11.33 -11.11
CA ALA A 169 -17.30 11.28 -12.57
C ALA A 169 -18.61 10.83 -13.25
N GLY A 170 -19.64 10.41 -12.52
CA GLY A 170 -20.87 9.86 -13.07
C GLY A 170 -20.69 8.50 -13.78
N LEU A 171 -19.65 7.78 -13.47
CA LEU A 171 -19.42 6.42 -13.99
C LEU A 171 -20.44 5.46 -13.38
N LYS A 172 -20.98 4.57 -14.22
CA LYS A 172 -21.99 3.60 -13.75
C LYS A 172 -21.39 2.56 -12.78
N HIS A 173 -20.15 2.13 -13.01
CA HIS A 173 -19.49 1.12 -12.20
C HIS A 173 -18.07 1.57 -11.84
N TRP A 174 -17.92 2.12 -10.66
CA TRP A 174 -16.62 2.40 -10.06
C TRP A 174 -16.52 1.77 -8.66
N VAL A 175 -15.33 1.47 -8.21
CA VAL A 175 -15.08 1.05 -6.83
C VAL A 175 -13.72 1.56 -6.39
N SER A 176 -13.64 2.04 -5.16
CA SER A 176 -12.36 2.33 -4.50
C SER A 176 -12.03 1.20 -3.54
N LEU A 177 -10.88 0.55 -3.75
CA LEU A 177 -10.34 -0.46 -2.88
C LEU A 177 -9.16 0.14 -2.13
N ARG A 178 -9.36 0.53 -0.86
CA ARG A 178 -8.36 1.22 -0.04
C ARG A 178 -7.37 0.22 0.53
N GLN A 179 -6.21 0.14 -0.12
CA GLN A 179 -5.14 -0.79 0.23
C GLN A 179 -4.50 -0.39 1.56
N SER A 180 -4.40 -1.35 2.45
CA SER A 180 -3.59 -1.31 3.66
C SER A 180 -2.09 -1.47 3.36
N GLY A 181 -1.24 -1.56 4.37
CA GLY A 181 0.16 -1.95 4.19
C GLY A 181 0.27 -3.33 3.55
N ILE A 182 1.18 -3.50 2.60
CA ILE A 182 1.37 -4.76 1.89
C ILE A 182 2.57 -5.51 2.45
N LEU A 183 2.35 -6.72 2.92
CA LEU A 183 3.41 -7.66 3.28
C LEU A 183 3.90 -8.38 2.02
N TYR A 184 5.14 -8.12 1.61
CA TYR A 184 5.81 -8.75 0.49
C TYR A 184 7.29 -8.99 0.81
N PRO A 185 7.97 -9.93 0.17
CA PRO A 185 9.36 -10.30 0.56
C PRO A 185 10.31 -9.11 0.64
N GLY A 186 10.20 -8.16 -0.29
CA GLY A 186 11.07 -6.98 -0.31
C GLY A 186 10.94 -6.07 0.90
N ILE A 187 9.80 -6.08 1.63
CA ILE A 187 9.63 -5.23 2.81
C ILE A 187 10.64 -5.58 3.92
N LEU A 188 11.04 -6.85 4.01
CA LEU A 188 12.06 -7.31 4.97
C LEU A 188 13.46 -6.74 4.69
N SER A 189 13.69 -6.19 3.52
CA SER A 189 14.98 -5.65 3.06
C SER A 189 14.96 -4.16 2.77
N VAL A 190 13.77 -3.53 2.79
CA VAL A 190 13.64 -2.09 2.57
C VAL A 190 13.91 -1.34 3.86
N VAL A 191 14.95 -0.52 3.83
CA VAL A 191 15.26 0.41 4.92
C VAL A 191 15.22 1.83 4.37
N ASN A 192 14.42 2.67 5.00
CA ASN A 192 14.31 4.09 4.66
C ASN A 192 13.84 4.90 5.88
N PRO A 193 13.99 6.23 5.90
CA PRO A 193 13.59 7.09 7.01
C PRO A 193 12.14 6.95 7.45
N THR A 194 11.22 6.62 6.52
CA THR A 194 9.78 6.55 6.81
C THR A 194 9.43 5.48 7.85
N ALA A 195 10.31 4.49 8.05
CA ALA A 195 10.17 3.51 9.12
C ALA A 195 10.11 4.15 10.52
N PHE A 196 10.76 5.31 10.69
CA PHE A 196 10.77 6.06 11.96
C PHE A 196 9.64 7.09 12.09
N HIS A 197 8.90 7.35 10.99
CA HIS A 197 7.72 8.23 11.04
C HIS A 197 6.54 7.56 11.72
N VAL A 198 6.53 6.23 11.79
CA VAL A 198 5.44 5.43 12.34
C VAL A 198 5.61 5.33 13.86
N PRO A 199 4.65 5.79 14.68
CA PRO A 199 4.67 5.56 16.12
C PRO A 199 4.74 4.07 16.46
N MET A 200 5.43 3.70 17.52
CA MET A 200 5.50 2.30 17.96
C MET A 200 4.12 1.72 18.32
N GLY A 201 3.23 2.56 18.86
CA GLY A 201 1.84 2.22 19.12
C GLY A 201 0.90 2.41 17.93
N GLY A 202 1.39 2.93 16.81
CA GLY A 202 0.60 3.06 15.58
C GLY A 202 0.15 1.69 15.08
N VAL A 203 -1.09 1.60 14.57
CA VAL A 203 -1.71 0.33 14.19
C VAL A 203 -1.90 0.22 12.69
N LEU A 204 -1.80 -1.00 12.17
CA LEU A 204 -2.16 -1.31 10.80
C LEU A 204 -2.74 -2.73 10.69
N GLU A 205 -3.78 -2.88 9.89
CA GLU A 205 -4.30 -4.19 9.50
C GLU A 205 -3.75 -4.53 8.11
N TRP A 206 -2.72 -5.35 8.07
CA TRP A 206 -1.93 -5.62 6.88
C TRP A 206 -2.65 -6.52 5.87
N ALA A 207 -2.25 -6.42 4.60
CA ALA A 207 -2.63 -7.35 3.55
C ALA A 207 -1.40 -8.07 3.00
N THR A 208 -1.53 -9.35 2.65
CA THR A 208 -0.47 -10.06 1.92
C THR A 208 -0.47 -9.64 0.46
N ILE A 209 0.70 -9.71 -0.18
CA ILE A 209 0.81 -9.40 -1.60
C ILE A 209 0.02 -10.39 -2.46
N GLU A 210 -0.07 -11.64 -2.01
CA GLU A 210 -0.80 -12.70 -2.68
C GLU A 210 -2.32 -12.43 -2.65
N ASP A 211 -2.86 -12.03 -1.49
CA ASP A 211 -4.28 -11.68 -1.35
C ASP A 211 -4.61 -10.43 -2.15
N SER A 212 -3.76 -9.39 -2.06
CA SER A 212 -3.92 -8.16 -2.87
C SER A 212 -3.89 -8.44 -4.38
N GLY A 213 -3.09 -9.41 -4.82
CA GLY A 213 -3.04 -9.85 -6.21
C GLY A 213 -4.30 -10.60 -6.62
N ARG A 214 -4.74 -11.55 -5.80
CA ARG A 214 -5.95 -12.37 -6.03
C ARG A 214 -7.19 -11.50 -6.14
N LEU A 215 -7.33 -10.52 -5.25
CA LEU A 215 -8.41 -9.54 -5.27
C LEU A 215 -8.54 -8.83 -6.62
N LEU A 216 -7.44 -8.44 -7.26
CA LEU A 216 -7.46 -7.79 -8.57
C LEU A 216 -7.98 -8.70 -9.71
N ALA A 217 -7.85 -10.01 -9.59
CA ALA A 217 -8.44 -10.93 -10.54
C ALA A 217 -9.90 -11.27 -10.18
N GLN A 218 -10.21 -11.46 -8.89
CA GLN A 218 -11.56 -11.81 -8.43
C GLN A 218 -12.58 -10.71 -8.73
N VAL A 219 -12.20 -9.43 -8.66
CA VAL A 219 -13.09 -8.31 -8.99
C VAL A 219 -13.51 -8.29 -10.46
N CYS A 220 -12.80 -9.00 -11.34
CA CYS A 220 -13.11 -9.13 -12.77
C CYS A 220 -14.04 -10.31 -13.08
N GLU A 221 -14.49 -11.06 -12.08
CA GLU A 221 -15.32 -12.23 -12.26
C GLU A 221 -16.80 -11.88 -12.45
N ASP A 222 -17.56 -12.78 -13.12
CA ASP A 222 -18.97 -12.54 -13.46
C ASP A 222 -19.92 -12.57 -12.26
N TRP A 223 -19.51 -13.20 -11.17
CA TRP A 223 -20.32 -13.36 -9.97
C TRP A 223 -20.26 -12.14 -9.02
N VAL A 224 -19.41 -11.14 -9.32
CA VAL A 224 -19.37 -9.89 -8.53
C VAL A 224 -20.72 -9.18 -8.65
N PRO A 225 -21.44 -8.97 -7.52
CA PRO A 225 -22.81 -8.46 -7.55
C PRO A 225 -22.86 -6.97 -7.95
N GLU A 226 -24.01 -6.53 -8.46
CA GLU A 226 -24.17 -5.17 -8.97
C GLU A 226 -24.06 -4.12 -7.86
N ASP A 227 -24.47 -4.43 -6.63
CA ASP A 227 -24.41 -3.54 -5.48
C ASP A 227 -22.99 -3.42 -4.85
N PHE A 228 -22.01 -4.14 -5.38
CA PHE A 228 -20.58 -3.97 -5.07
C PHE A 228 -20.05 -2.62 -5.58
N TRP A 229 -20.60 -2.13 -6.71
CA TRP A 229 -20.09 -0.93 -7.36
C TRP A 229 -20.58 0.35 -6.68
N ASN A 230 -19.91 1.48 -6.97
CA ASN A 230 -20.17 2.83 -6.44
C ASN A 230 -19.97 2.95 -4.93
N LYS A 231 -18.96 2.25 -4.42
CA LYS A 231 -18.59 2.20 -2.99
C LYS A 231 -17.07 2.20 -2.81
N ALA A 232 -16.66 2.37 -1.55
CA ALA A 232 -15.29 2.12 -1.11
C ALA A 232 -15.26 0.91 -0.17
N TYR A 233 -14.14 0.17 -0.19
CA TYR A 233 -13.89 -0.95 0.71
C TYR A 233 -12.45 -0.94 1.20
N ASN A 234 -12.22 -1.48 2.41
CA ASN A 234 -10.90 -1.65 2.98
C ASN A 234 -10.31 -3.01 2.61
N ILE A 235 -9.03 -3.03 2.20
CA ILE A 235 -8.31 -4.26 1.86
C ILE A 235 -7.42 -4.66 3.03
N SER A 236 -7.63 -5.87 3.56
CA SER A 236 -6.73 -6.53 4.51
C SER A 236 -6.77 -8.05 4.34
N SER A 237 -5.78 -8.74 4.90
CA SER A 237 -5.78 -10.22 4.98
C SER A 237 -6.46 -10.75 6.26
N GLY A 238 -7.27 -9.90 6.91
CA GLY A 238 -8.09 -10.27 8.07
C GLY A 238 -7.45 -10.00 9.41
N GLY A 239 -8.21 -10.25 10.49
CA GLY A 239 -7.88 -9.87 11.85
C GLY A 239 -6.54 -10.38 12.38
N GLN A 240 -6.06 -11.54 11.91
CA GLN A 240 -4.75 -12.08 12.28
C GLN A 240 -3.57 -11.20 11.79
N TYR A 241 -3.81 -10.29 10.87
CA TYR A 241 -2.83 -9.35 10.34
C TYR A 241 -2.92 -7.95 11.01
N ARG A 242 -3.68 -7.82 12.10
CA ARG A 242 -3.70 -6.63 12.96
C ARG A 242 -2.44 -6.58 13.79
N MET A 243 -1.65 -5.52 13.62
CA MET A 243 -0.39 -5.35 14.35
C MET A 243 -0.23 -3.89 14.76
N THR A 244 0.42 -3.68 15.90
CA THR A 244 1.08 -2.39 16.17
C THR A 244 2.39 -2.32 15.39
N ASN A 245 2.94 -1.11 15.21
CA ASN A 245 4.25 -0.96 14.57
C ASN A 245 5.35 -1.71 15.35
N TYR A 246 5.26 -1.73 16.68
CA TYR A 246 6.19 -2.47 17.51
C TYR A 246 6.17 -3.98 17.17
N GLU A 247 5.00 -4.57 17.07
CA GLU A 247 4.85 -5.99 16.71
C GLU A 247 5.30 -6.28 15.29
N PHE A 248 4.95 -5.42 14.35
CA PHE A 248 5.43 -5.53 12.96
C PHE A 248 6.97 -5.50 12.89
N MET A 249 7.61 -4.52 13.55
CA MET A 249 9.07 -4.42 13.61
C MET A 249 9.70 -5.65 14.27
N ASN A 250 9.11 -6.13 15.36
CA ASN A 250 9.60 -7.31 16.06
C ASN A 250 9.49 -8.57 15.19
N ARG A 251 8.37 -8.76 14.47
CA ARG A 251 8.21 -9.88 13.52
C ARG A 251 9.18 -9.81 12.35
N MET A 252 9.40 -8.61 11.78
CA MET A 252 10.38 -8.39 10.71
C MET A 252 11.80 -8.78 11.17
N LEU A 253 12.24 -8.26 12.31
CA LEU A 253 13.55 -8.55 12.86
C LEU A 253 13.71 -10.04 13.21
N SER A 254 12.70 -10.63 13.85
CA SER A 254 12.67 -12.07 14.20
C SER A 254 12.70 -12.95 12.95
N ALA A 255 11.98 -12.61 11.89
CA ALA A 255 12.04 -13.35 10.64
C ALA A 255 13.44 -13.39 10.04
N LEU A 256 14.22 -12.32 10.20
CA LEU A 256 15.63 -12.26 9.77
C LEU A 256 16.60 -12.89 10.79
N GLY A 257 16.14 -13.26 11.99
CA GLY A 257 16.99 -13.71 13.09
C GLY A 257 17.75 -12.59 13.79
N LEU A 258 17.32 -11.34 13.59
CA LEU A 258 17.91 -10.15 14.21
C LEU A 258 17.39 -9.94 15.64
N PRO A 259 18.13 -9.21 16.49
CA PRO A 259 17.68 -8.86 17.83
C PRO A 259 16.42 -7.99 17.82
N SER A 260 15.71 -7.96 18.96
CA SER A 260 14.49 -7.18 19.14
C SER A 260 14.68 -5.66 18.91
N PRO A 261 13.60 -4.91 18.65
CA PRO A 261 13.66 -3.46 18.38
C PRO A 261 14.45 -2.67 19.42
N GLU A 262 14.32 -3.01 20.70
CA GLU A 262 14.99 -2.33 21.81
C GLU A 262 16.52 -2.41 21.76
N LYS A 263 17.06 -3.44 21.12
CA LYS A 263 18.50 -3.65 20.99
C LYS A 263 19.10 -2.96 19.76
N VAL A 264 18.28 -2.71 18.74
CA VAL A 264 18.75 -2.23 17.42
C VAL A 264 18.33 -0.80 17.09
N PHE A 265 17.40 -0.19 17.85
CA PHE A 265 16.97 1.19 17.67
C PHE A 265 17.07 1.98 18.97
N GLU A 266 16.95 3.31 18.87
CA GLU A 266 16.67 4.18 20.01
C GLU A 266 15.17 4.54 20.01
N PRO A 267 14.50 4.59 21.18
CA PRO A 267 13.06 4.91 21.24
C PRO A 267 12.73 6.29 20.69
N GLN A 268 13.63 7.28 20.87
CA GLN A 268 13.49 8.64 20.35
C GLN A 268 13.57 8.75 18.81
N TRP A 269 13.99 7.69 18.10
CA TRP A 269 13.99 7.72 16.63
C TRP A 269 12.59 7.65 16.05
N PHE A 270 11.63 7.13 16.80
CA PHE A 270 10.25 6.96 16.34
C PHE A 270 9.39 8.17 16.68
N ALA A 271 8.56 8.59 15.74
CA ALA A 271 7.54 9.60 15.98
C ALA A 271 6.52 9.12 17.04
N LEU A 272 5.78 10.06 17.63
CA LEU A 272 4.74 9.76 18.62
C LEU A 272 3.33 9.80 18.03
N LYS A 273 3.15 10.47 16.88
CA LYS A 273 1.85 10.68 16.24
C LYS A 273 2.01 11.05 14.76
N ASN A 274 0.91 11.38 14.10
CA ASN A 274 0.82 11.90 12.73
C ASN A 274 1.27 10.93 11.66
N PHE A 275 0.96 9.65 11.83
CA PHE A 275 1.13 8.65 10.78
C PHE A 275 -0.18 7.88 10.60
N HIS A 276 -0.48 7.55 9.35
CA HIS A 276 -1.71 6.86 9.02
C HIS A 276 -1.69 5.39 9.45
N GLY A 277 -2.85 4.91 9.84
CA GLY A 277 -3.06 3.50 10.16
C GLY A 277 -4.43 3.30 10.81
N MET A 278 -5.02 2.13 10.61
CA MET A 278 -6.33 1.80 11.13
C MET A 278 -6.48 0.28 11.19
N TRP A 279 -7.25 -0.21 12.16
CA TRP A 279 -7.85 -1.55 12.13
C TRP A 279 -9.30 -1.43 11.66
N TYR A 280 -9.74 -2.40 10.88
CA TYR A 280 -11.02 -2.33 10.21
C TYR A 280 -12.10 -3.11 10.94
N LYS A 281 -13.26 -2.48 11.14
CA LYS A 281 -14.50 -3.12 11.61
C LYS A 281 -15.20 -3.89 10.49
N ASP A 282 -14.97 -3.44 9.26
CA ASP A 282 -15.60 -3.91 8.02
C ASP A 282 -14.66 -4.78 7.15
N ALA A 283 -13.52 -5.22 7.69
CA ALA A 283 -12.50 -5.92 6.91
C ALA A 283 -13.00 -7.17 6.17
N ASP A 284 -14.00 -7.86 6.72
CA ASP A 284 -14.48 -9.14 6.19
C ASP A 284 -15.48 -8.97 5.04
N ILE A 285 -16.17 -7.82 4.96
CA ILE A 285 -17.17 -7.54 3.91
C ILE A 285 -16.58 -7.73 2.50
N LEU A 286 -15.38 -7.22 2.25
CA LEU A 286 -14.75 -7.35 0.94
C LEU A 286 -14.39 -8.81 0.60
N ASP A 287 -13.95 -9.59 1.58
CA ASP A 287 -13.65 -11.00 1.38
C ASP A 287 -14.90 -11.86 1.21
N GLU A 288 -15.97 -11.57 1.93
CA GLU A 288 -17.28 -12.21 1.75
C GLU A 288 -17.80 -12.04 0.33
N ILE A 289 -17.51 -10.89 -0.33
CA ILE A 289 -17.90 -10.63 -1.70
C ILE A 289 -16.92 -11.24 -2.70
N LEU A 290 -15.63 -11.05 -2.51
CA LEU A 290 -14.61 -11.36 -3.54
C LEU A 290 -13.82 -12.65 -3.29
N HIS A 291 -13.92 -13.26 -2.10
CA HIS A 291 -13.25 -14.52 -1.74
C HIS A 291 -11.76 -14.53 -2.06
N PHE A 292 -11.04 -13.46 -1.69
CA PHE A 292 -9.66 -13.26 -2.11
C PHE A 292 -8.62 -13.67 -1.07
N ARG A 293 -9.01 -13.85 0.19
CA ARG A 293 -8.08 -14.24 1.26
C ARG A 293 -7.71 -15.72 1.20
N ALA A 294 -6.42 -16.02 1.33
CA ALA A 294 -5.95 -17.39 1.51
C ALA A 294 -5.97 -17.85 2.98
N ASN A 295 -6.15 -16.91 3.92
CA ASN A 295 -6.15 -17.17 5.36
C ASN A 295 -4.85 -17.85 5.86
N VAL A 296 -3.71 -17.55 5.23
CA VAL A 296 -2.40 -18.04 5.66
C VAL A 296 -2.06 -17.46 7.03
N PRO A 297 -1.61 -18.26 8.01
CA PRO A 297 -1.18 -17.75 9.31
C PRO A 297 -0.05 -16.71 9.17
N VAL A 298 -0.10 -15.62 9.94
CA VAL A 298 0.84 -14.50 9.80
C VAL A 298 2.31 -14.94 9.95
N ASP A 299 2.62 -15.84 10.86
CA ASP A 299 3.99 -16.32 11.07
C ASP A 299 4.49 -17.17 9.91
N GLU A 300 3.62 -18.00 9.32
CA GLU A 300 3.91 -18.76 8.10
C GLU A 300 4.17 -17.81 6.92
N HIS A 301 3.40 -16.72 6.81
CA HIS A 301 3.62 -15.71 5.78
C HIS A 301 4.98 -15.02 5.93
N PHE A 302 5.37 -14.63 7.16
CA PHE A 302 6.70 -14.06 7.41
C PHE A 302 7.84 -15.05 7.06
N ALA A 303 7.68 -16.34 7.40
CA ALA A 303 8.63 -17.38 7.02
C ALA A 303 8.74 -17.53 5.48
N THR A 304 7.60 -17.49 4.80
CA THR A 304 7.53 -17.52 3.32
C THR A 304 8.20 -16.29 2.70
N MET A 305 7.97 -15.09 3.24
CA MET A 305 8.66 -13.89 2.76
C MET A 305 10.19 -14.02 2.89
N LYS A 306 10.68 -14.50 4.05
CA LYS A 306 12.11 -14.75 4.25
C LYS A 306 12.68 -15.72 3.23
N SER A 307 12.00 -16.83 2.95
CA SER A 307 12.47 -17.85 2.01
C SER A 307 12.70 -17.31 0.59
N LYS A 308 11.97 -16.25 0.20
CA LYS A 308 12.08 -15.59 -1.10
C LYS A 308 13.17 -14.51 -1.16
N LEU A 309 13.87 -14.23 -0.05
CA LEU A 309 14.97 -13.26 -0.03
C LEU A 309 16.27 -13.86 -0.62
N PRO A 310 17.18 -13.01 -1.14
CA PRO A 310 18.53 -13.43 -1.51
C PRO A 310 19.24 -14.14 -0.37
N TRP A 311 20.07 -15.12 -0.69
CA TRP A 311 20.73 -16.02 0.28
C TRP A 311 21.46 -15.29 1.42
N PHE A 312 22.07 -14.13 1.18
CA PHE A 312 22.82 -13.40 2.19
C PHE A 312 21.94 -12.83 3.32
N TYR A 313 20.62 -12.61 3.08
CA TYR A 313 19.70 -12.25 4.16
C TYR A 313 19.47 -13.39 5.16
N HIS A 314 19.66 -14.63 4.73
CA HIS A 314 19.59 -15.79 5.64
C HIS A 314 20.75 -15.83 6.64
N LEU A 315 21.80 -15.03 6.44
CA LEU A 315 22.94 -14.87 7.37
C LEU A 315 22.78 -13.63 8.26
N ALA A 316 21.67 -12.90 8.18
CA ALA A 316 21.45 -11.66 8.96
C ALA A 316 21.55 -11.90 10.48
N PHE A 317 21.19 -13.09 10.95
CA PHE A 317 21.33 -13.49 12.36
C PHE A 317 22.75 -13.39 12.93
N LEU A 318 23.77 -13.35 12.09
CA LEU A 318 25.16 -13.16 12.49
C LEU A 318 25.48 -11.70 12.84
N ALA A 319 24.61 -10.75 12.47
CA ALA A 319 24.84 -9.34 12.74
C ALA A 319 24.56 -9.02 14.22
N PRO A 320 25.57 -8.53 14.98
CA PRO A 320 25.35 -8.12 16.35
C PRO A 320 24.49 -6.87 16.43
N ALA A 321 23.75 -6.71 17.52
CA ALA A 321 22.80 -5.60 17.70
C ALA A 321 23.41 -4.21 17.43
N TRP A 322 24.64 -3.99 17.90
CA TRP A 322 25.32 -2.71 17.70
C TRP A 322 25.59 -2.40 16.22
N ALA A 323 25.89 -3.41 15.41
CA ALA A 323 26.13 -3.23 13.98
C ALA A 323 24.83 -2.91 13.25
N VAL A 324 23.71 -3.59 13.57
CA VAL A 324 22.38 -3.26 13.05
C VAL A 324 21.98 -1.84 13.42
N LYS A 325 22.15 -1.44 14.68
CA LYS A 325 21.88 -0.09 15.16
C LYS A 325 22.71 0.97 14.43
N MET A 326 23.99 0.70 14.23
CA MET A 326 24.89 1.60 13.49
C MET A 326 24.49 1.72 12.01
N PHE A 327 24.02 0.64 11.39
CA PHE A 327 23.48 0.64 10.04
C PHE A 327 22.15 1.43 9.92
N MET A 328 21.29 1.34 10.93
CA MET A 328 19.97 2.01 10.93
C MET A 328 20.02 3.49 11.27
N LYS A 329 21.00 3.91 12.08
CA LYS A 329 21.13 5.29 12.56
C LYS A 329 21.10 6.36 11.46
N PRO A 330 21.81 6.25 10.33
CA PRO A 330 21.77 7.26 9.27
C PRO A 330 20.38 7.60 8.78
N PHE A 331 19.46 6.65 8.74
CA PHE A 331 18.08 6.87 8.28
C PHE A 331 17.28 7.73 9.26
N ALA A 332 17.48 7.56 10.56
CA ALA A 332 16.84 8.43 11.57
C ALA A 332 17.35 9.88 11.49
N PHE A 333 18.57 10.10 10.97
CA PHE A 333 19.24 11.41 10.87
C PHE A 333 19.28 11.94 9.43
N GLU A 334 18.64 11.30 8.46
CA GLU A 334 18.69 11.71 7.05
C GLU A 334 18.13 13.12 6.88
N LYS A 335 18.88 13.96 6.14
CA LYS A 335 18.51 15.35 5.90
C LYS A 335 17.12 15.46 5.23
N GLY A 336 16.22 16.21 5.87
CA GLY A 336 14.86 16.48 5.39
C GLY A 336 13.86 15.35 5.64
N MET A 337 14.31 14.11 5.86
CA MET A 337 13.44 12.95 6.02
C MET A 337 13.55 12.27 7.39
N GLY A 338 14.74 12.31 8.01
CA GLY A 338 14.95 11.65 9.32
C GLY A 338 14.28 12.40 10.45
N THR A 339 13.62 11.68 11.35
CA THR A 339 12.96 12.25 12.52
C THR A 339 13.90 13.03 13.42
N GLN A 340 15.13 12.55 13.61
CA GLN A 340 16.15 13.22 14.42
C GLN A 340 16.76 14.43 13.71
N TRP A 341 16.65 14.51 12.40
CA TRP A 341 16.96 15.74 11.68
C TRP A 341 15.88 16.80 11.92
N TRP A 342 14.57 16.41 11.94
CA TRP A 342 13.47 17.33 12.24
C TRP A 342 13.58 17.94 13.64
N VAL A 343 13.95 17.15 14.63
CA VAL A 343 14.15 17.62 16.03
C VAL A 343 15.05 18.85 16.09
N LYS A 344 16.03 18.97 15.18
CA LYS A 344 17.02 20.04 15.18
C LYS A 344 16.77 21.13 14.15
N ASN A 345 16.10 20.81 13.03
CA ASN A 345 16.12 21.65 11.84
C ASN A 345 14.72 21.96 11.25
N ASP A 346 13.66 21.29 11.69
CA ASP A 346 12.32 21.42 11.11
C ASP A 346 11.28 21.48 12.25
N PRO A 347 11.01 22.66 12.82
CA PRO A 347 10.11 22.79 13.95
C PRO A 347 8.66 22.43 13.61
N GLU A 348 8.21 22.62 12.37
CA GLU A 348 6.85 22.28 11.95
C GLU A 348 6.64 20.76 11.93
N LYS A 349 7.55 20.02 11.30
CA LYS A 349 7.50 18.57 11.33
C LYS A 349 7.75 18.01 12.72
N PHE A 350 8.67 18.61 13.49
CA PHE A 350 8.89 18.21 14.86
C PHE A 350 7.59 18.29 15.68
N GLU A 351 6.87 19.41 15.62
CA GLU A 351 5.60 19.58 16.32
C GLU A 351 4.53 18.60 15.79
N ALA A 352 4.44 18.43 14.47
CA ALA A 352 3.49 17.51 13.86
C ALA A 352 3.69 16.06 14.33
N TYR A 353 4.94 15.60 14.42
CA TYR A 353 5.25 14.18 14.68
C TYR A 353 5.54 13.86 16.17
N TYR A 354 5.99 14.82 16.95
CA TYR A 354 6.27 14.63 18.39
C TYR A 354 5.32 15.39 19.31
N GLY A 355 4.65 16.41 18.81
CA GLY A 355 3.70 17.24 19.59
C GLY A 355 4.36 18.40 20.31
N SER A 356 5.32 18.13 21.17
CA SER A 356 6.05 19.17 21.90
C SER A 356 7.46 18.74 22.29
N ARG A 357 8.26 19.70 22.74
CA ARG A 357 9.61 19.42 23.27
C ARG A 357 9.55 18.56 24.52
N GLU A 358 8.60 18.82 25.40
CA GLU A 358 8.39 18.09 26.65
C GLU A 358 8.02 16.62 26.36
N ALA A 359 7.16 16.36 25.35
CA ALA A 359 6.78 15.02 24.95
C ALA A 359 7.98 14.24 24.40
N TYR A 360 8.83 14.90 23.58
CA TYR A 360 10.06 14.29 23.07
C TYR A 360 11.07 14.00 24.19
N GLU A 361 11.29 14.91 25.12
CA GLU A 361 12.22 14.76 26.23
C GLU A 361 11.73 13.78 27.30
N ALA A 362 10.44 13.51 27.34
CA ALA A 362 9.83 12.48 28.20
C ALA A 362 10.21 11.05 27.73
N ILE A 363 10.63 10.87 26.48
CA ILE A 363 11.08 9.57 25.96
C ILE A 363 12.46 9.26 26.54
N ARG A 364 12.51 8.51 27.62
CA ARG A 364 13.76 8.12 28.33
C ARG A 364 14.13 6.67 28.12
N SER A 365 13.11 5.85 27.85
CA SER A 365 13.25 4.39 27.72
C SER A 365 12.26 3.83 26.70
N TRP A 366 12.38 2.56 26.41
CA TRP A 366 11.42 1.85 25.57
C TRP A 366 10.04 1.73 26.21
N ASP A 367 9.93 1.77 27.54
CA ASP A 367 8.66 1.71 28.25
C ASP A 367 7.79 2.94 27.98
N ASP A 368 8.40 4.07 27.59
CA ASP A 368 7.71 5.31 27.25
C ASP A 368 7.06 5.30 25.85
N VAL A 369 7.49 4.42 24.96
CA VAL A 369 7.01 4.33 23.57
C VAL A 369 6.43 2.97 23.21
N ARG A 370 6.71 1.92 24.01
CA ARG A 370 6.19 0.57 23.76
C ARG A 370 4.67 0.57 23.95
N PRO A 371 3.89 0.09 22.98
CA PRO A 371 2.46 -0.05 23.15
C PRO A 371 2.11 -1.08 24.22
N ALA A 372 0.93 -0.96 24.79
CA ALA A 372 0.35 -2.03 25.58
C ALA A 372 0.23 -3.32 24.74
N PRO A 373 0.17 -4.52 25.37
CA PRO A 373 -0.02 -5.76 24.63
C PRO A 373 -1.26 -5.71 23.73
N LEU A 374 -1.13 -6.28 22.52
CA LEU A 374 -2.15 -6.28 21.45
C LEU A 374 -3.55 -6.66 21.95
N GLU A 375 -3.62 -7.63 22.86
CA GLU A 375 -4.86 -8.12 23.48
C GLU A 375 -5.68 -7.03 24.19
N LYS A 376 -5.02 -5.98 24.68
CA LYS A 376 -5.72 -4.83 25.30
C LYS A 376 -6.41 -3.95 24.25
N PHE A 377 -5.85 -3.84 23.07
CA PHE A 377 -6.43 -3.05 21.96
C PHE A 377 -7.56 -3.80 21.26
N LEU A 378 -7.44 -5.14 21.13
CA LEU A 378 -8.47 -5.99 20.52
C LEU A 378 -9.77 -6.05 21.34
N LYS A 379 -9.72 -5.77 22.65
CA LYS A 379 -10.88 -5.75 23.54
C LYS A 379 -11.66 -4.42 23.54
N GLN A 380 -11.26 -3.45 22.73
CA GLN A 380 -11.87 -2.11 22.70
C GLN A 380 -12.92 -1.96 21.58
N LEU A 381 -13.41 -3.06 21.04
CA LEU A 381 -14.55 -3.11 20.10
C LEU A 381 -15.87 -3.01 20.83
#